data_21680a1600af08f362bd1cc487f56578
#
_entry.id   21680a1600af08f362bd1cc487f56578
#
_cell.length_a   1.000
_cell.length_b   1.000
_cell.length_c   1.000
_cell.angle_alpha   90.00
_cell.angle_beta   90.00
_cell.angle_gamma   90.00
#
_symmetry.space_group_name_H-M   'P 1'
#
loop_
_entity.id
_entity.type
_entity.pdbx_description
1 polymer ?
#
loop_
_entity_poly.entity_id
_entity_poly.type
_entity_poly.pdbx_seq_one_letter_code
_entity_poly.pdbx_strand_id
1 'polypeptide(L)'
;MTLFDECKEALSEDFHLLFEDEKEQVLKEFYKYPFEYGIIDKDSKKIKTLNPDRLIELIEKKIINQNIYVLADINDVPIFKTNLLLALDKLDDISALSTRVFILGIGYLAQIVSRNPPLDIVIPINGDISKFL
;
A
#
# COMPACT_ATOMS: atom_id res chain seq x y z
N MET A 1 16.34 18.42 -2.85
CA MET A 1 15.48 17.28 -3.24
C MET A 1 14.55 16.94 -2.09
N THR A 2 13.25 16.81 -2.37
CA THR A 2 12.28 16.41 -1.34
C THR A 2 12.29 14.91 -1.12
N LEU A 3 11.67 14.45 -0.04
CA LEU A 3 11.52 13.00 0.21
C LEU A 3 10.71 12.34 -0.90
N PHE A 4 9.74 13.06 -1.46
CA PHE A 4 8.98 12.57 -2.61
C PHE A 4 9.87 12.41 -3.84
N ASP A 5 10.74 13.37 -4.12
CA ASP A 5 11.67 13.29 -5.25
C ASP A 5 12.63 12.10 -5.09
N GLU A 6 13.11 11.86 -3.88
CA GLU A 6 13.99 10.72 -3.59
C GLU A 6 13.26 9.40 -3.80
N CYS A 7 12.00 9.31 -3.37
CA CYS A 7 11.17 8.13 -3.56
C CYS A 7 10.89 7.89 -5.06
N LYS A 8 10.56 8.95 -5.79
CA LYS A 8 10.33 8.89 -7.24
C LYS A 8 11.56 8.35 -7.97
N GLU A 9 12.75 8.82 -7.59
CA GLU A 9 14.00 8.37 -8.18
C GLU A 9 14.28 6.90 -7.84
N ALA A 10 14.03 6.49 -6.58
CA ALA A 10 14.21 5.11 -6.16
C ALA A 10 13.29 4.15 -6.91
N LEU A 11 12.08 4.60 -7.28
CA LEU A 11 11.09 3.81 -7.99
C LEU A 11 11.07 4.07 -9.50
N SER A 12 12.11 4.70 -10.04
CA SER A 12 12.10 5.19 -11.43
C SER A 12 11.84 4.10 -12.49
N GLU A 13 12.09 2.84 -12.17
CA GLU A 13 11.83 1.73 -13.10
C GLU A 13 10.34 1.52 -13.36
N ASP A 14 9.49 1.87 -12.40
CA ASP A 14 8.04 1.71 -12.51
C ASP A 14 7.34 2.71 -11.59
N PHE A 15 7.26 3.96 -12.03
CA PHE A 15 6.64 5.04 -11.28
C PHE A 15 5.66 5.79 -12.19
N HIS A 16 4.39 5.86 -11.78
CA HIS A 16 3.34 6.51 -12.56
C HIS A 16 2.46 7.37 -11.66
N LEU A 17 2.34 8.65 -11.99
CA LEU A 17 1.36 9.53 -11.36
C LEU A 17 -0.02 9.21 -11.92
N LEU A 18 -1.06 9.36 -11.10
CA LEU A 18 -2.41 9.03 -11.50
C LEU A 18 -3.10 10.21 -12.17
N PHE A 19 -3.92 9.92 -13.18
CA PHE A 19 -4.87 10.87 -13.72
C PHE A 19 -6.09 10.96 -12.79
N GLU A 20 -6.89 12.00 -12.96
CA GLU A 20 -8.00 12.32 -12.06
C GLU A 20 -8.98 11.15 -11.89
N ASP A 21 -9.37 10.50 -12.98
CA ASP A 21 -10.32 9.39 -12.95
C ASP A 21 -9.77 8.18 -12.17
N GLU A 22 -8.52 7.84 -12.40
CA GLU A 22 -7.85 6.74 -11.71
C GLU A 22 -7.69 7.06 -10.22
N LYS A 23 -7.33 8.30 -9.90
CA LYS A 23 -7.20 8.76 -8.52
C LYS A 23 -8.52 8.63 -7.77
N GLU A 24 -9.64 9.00 -8.38
CA GLU A 24 -10.97 8.85 -7.78
C GLU A 24 -11.31 7.40 -7.49
N GLN A 25 -10.99 6.49 -8.41
CA GLN A 25 -11.20 5.06 -8.22
C GLN A 25 -10.37 4.52 -7.07
N VAL A 26 -9.11 4.92 -6.98
CA VAL A 26 -8.21 4.50 -5.89
C VAL A 26 -8.74 4.97 -4.55
N LEU A 27 -9.14 6.24 -4.43
CA LEU A 27 -9.68 6.78 -3.18
C LEU A 27 -10.99 6.08 -2.79
N LYS A 28 -11.82 5.74 -3.75
CA LYS A 28 -13.06 5.02 -3.50
C LYS A 28 -12.79 3.63 -2.91
N GLU A 29 -11.83 2.91 -3.45
CA GLU A 29 -11.44 1.61 -2.91
C GLU A 29 -10.77 1.74 -1.55
N PHE A 30 -9.90 2.74 -1.38
CA PHE A 30 -9.20 3.00 -0.13
C PHE A 30 -10.19 3.25 1.02
N TYR A 31 -11.21 4.09 0.79
CA TYR A 31 -12.18 4.45 1.82
C TYR A 31 -13.23 3.38 2.11
N LYS A 32 -13.21 2.25 1.41
CA LYS A 32 -14.03 1.09 1.78
C LYS A 32 -13.50 0.38 3.02
N TYR A 33 -12.23 0.59 3.35
CA TYR A 33 -11.62 0.03 4.55
C TYR A 33 -11.98 0.86 5.78
N PRO A 34 -12.10 0.25 6.97
CA PRO A 34 -12.41 0.99 8.20
C PRO A 34 -11.19 1.73 8.71
N PHE A 35 -11.38 3.00 9.08
CA PHE A 35 -10.33 3.84 9.65
C PHE A 35 -10.79 4.45 10.96
N GLU A 36 -9.84 4.61 11.90
CA GLU A 36 -10.05 5.30 13.15
C GLU A 36 -8.78 6.10 13.45
N TYR A 37 -8.97 7.39 13.72
CA TYR A 37 -7.85 8.32 13.98
C TYR A 37 -6.81 8.35 12.85
N GLY A 38 -7.23 8.18 11.61
CA GLY A 38 -6.38 8.26 10.42
C GLY A 38 -5.57 7.01 10.13
N ILE A 39 -5.78 5.91 10.87
CA ILE A 39 -5.15 4.63 10.61
C ILE A 39 -6.21 3.53 10.49
N ILE A 40 -5.82 2.37 9.99
CA ILE A 40 -6.74 1.24 9.83
C ILE A 40 -7.26 0.80 11.21
N ASP A 41 -8.58 0.67 11.33
CA ASP A 41 -9.23 0.13 12.53
C ASP A 41 -9.14 -1.40 12.48
N LYS A 42 -8.09 -1.95 13.08
CA LYS A 42 -7.83 -3.40 13.09
C LYS A 42 -8.82 -4.20 13.92
N ASP A 43 -9.59 -3.53 14.78
CA ASP A 43 -10.62 -4.18 15.59
C ASP A 43 -11.95 -4.30 14.85
N SER A 44 -12.07 -3.72 13.67
CA SER A 44 -13.29 -3.79 12.87
C SER A 44 -13.57 -5.23 12.45
N LYS A 45 -14.87 -5.58 12.48
CA LYS A 45 -15.32 -6.90 12.04
C LYS A 45 -15.38 -7.04 10.51
N LYS A 46 -15.15 -5.93 9.79
CA LYS A 46 -15.18 -5.92 8.32
C LYS A 46 -13.89 -6.44 7.69
N ILE A 47 -12.83 -6.50 8.45
CA ILE A 47 -11.50 -6.88 7.96
C ILE A 47 -10.84 -7.90 8.88
N LYS A 48 -9.79 -8.53 8.36
CA LYS A 48 -8.89 -9.38 9.14
C LYS A 48 -7.46 -9.05 8.79
N THR A 49 -6.54 -9.28 9.73
CA THR A 49 -5.13 -9.00 9.49
C THR A 49 -4.48 -10.13 8.71
N LEU A 50 -3.46 -9.79 7.93
CA LEU A 50 -2.64 -10.74 7.19
C LEU A 50 -1.19 -10.56 7.61
N ASN A 51 -0.50 -11.67 7.89
CA ASN A 51 0.92 -11.62 8.22
C ASN A 51 1.70 -11.14 6.98
N PRO A 52 2.57 -10.10 7.10
CA PRO A 52 3.38 -9.63 5.97
C PRO A 52 4.21 -10.73 5.31
N ASP A 53 4.75 -11.67 6.09
CA ASP A 53 5.51 -12.80 5.55
C ASP A 53 4.67 -13.68 4.65
N ARG A 54 3.38 -13.82 4.95
CA ARG A 54 2.45 -14.58 4.12
C ARG A 54 2.25 -13.94 2.76
N LEU A 55 2.16 -12.62 2.72
CA LEU A 55 2.05 -11.89 1.44
C LEU A 55 3.29 -12.10 0.58
N ILE A 56 4.47 -11.95 1.18
CA ILE A 56 5.74 -12.15 0.49
C ILE A 56 5.85 -13.59 -0.03
N GLU A 57 5.49 -14.56 0.78
CA GLU A 57 5.49 -15.97 0.40
C GLU A 57 4.59 -16.22 -0.82
N LEU A 58 3.38 -15.65 -0.83
CA LEU A 58 2.45 -15.81 -1.95
C LEU A 58 3.00 -15.20 -3.23
N ILE A 59 3.65 -14.06 -3.13
CA ILE A 59 4.27 -13.39 -4.28
C ILE A 59 5.39 -14.26 -4.85
N GLU A 60 6.27 -14.76 -3.99
CA GLU A 60 7.41 -15.58 -4.40
C GLU A 60 6.97 -16.88 -5.06
N LYS A 61 5.97 -17.54 -4.47
CA LYS A 61 5.47 -18.82 -5.00
C LYS A 61 4.82 -18.69 -6.37
N LYS A 62 4.11 -17.60 -6.60
CA LYS A 62 3.35 -17.42 -7.85
C LYS A 62 4.10 -16.62 -8.89
N ILE A 63 5.22 -16.04 -8.53
CA ILE A 63 6.02 -15.16 -9.39
C ILE A 63 5.14 -14.06 -10.01
N ILE A 64 4.19 -13.56 -9.22
CA ILE A 64 3.26 -12.53 -9.67
C ILE A 64 3.68 -11.20 -9.07
N ASN A 65 3.86 -10.23 -9.95
CA ASN A 65 4.13 -8.85 -9.57
C ASN A 65 2.93 -8.02 -10.01
N GLN A 66 2.24 -7.41 -9.06
CA GLN A 66 1.04 -6.63 -9.36
C GLN A 66 1.28 -5.15 -9.14
N ASN A 67 0.50 -4.32 -9.84
CA ASN A 67 0.50 -2.88 -9.63
C ASN A 67 -0.18 -2.56 -8.31
N ILE A 68 0.41 -1.62 -7.56
CA ILE A 68 -0.14 -1.12 -6.31
C ILE A 68 -0.13 0.40 -6.32
N TYR A 69 -0.89 0.99 -5.41
CA TYR A 69 -0.96 2.43 -5.25
C TYR A 69 -0.41 2.82 -3.89
N VAL A 70 0.35 3.91 -3.86
CA VAL A 70 0.93 4.45 -2.63
C VAL A 70 0.21 5.75 -2.29
N LEU A 71 -0.30 5.83 -1.05
CA LEU A 71 -1.01 7.00 -0.53
C LEU A 71 -0.31 7.45 0.75
N ALA A 72 0.23 8.67 0.74
CA ALA A 72 0.82 9.27 1.93
C ALA A 72 -0.17 10.22 2.57
N ASP A 73 -0.18 10.29 3.90
CA ASP A 73 -1.12 11.12 4.66
C ASP A 73 -0.62 12.57 4.76
N ILE A 74 -0.25 13.16 3.63
CA ILE A 74 0.02 14.58 3.48
C ILE A 74 -0.38 15.04 2.08
N ASN A 75 -0.91 16.27 2.00
CA ASN A 75 -1.47 16.80 0.76
C ASN A 75 -0.42 17.04 -0.34
N ASP A 76 0.84 17.25 0.04
CA ASP A 76 1.90 17.58 -0.91
C ASP A 76 2.44 16.36 -1.66
N VAL A 77 2.06 15.16 -1.25
CA VAL A 77 2.50 13.93 -1.90
C VAL A 77 1.36 13.38 -2.75
N PRO A 78 1.50 13.39 -4.08
CA PRO A 78 0.46 12.82 -4.94
C PRO A 78 0.41 11.29 -4.81
N ILE A 79 -0.76 10.72 -5.08
CA ILE A 79 -0.93 9.27 -5.16
C ILE A 79 -0.22 8.78 -6.41
N PHE A 80 0.56 7.72 -6.29
CA PHE A 80 1.27 7.15 -7.44
C PHE A 80 1.13 5.63 -7.48
N LYS A 81 1.42 5.08 -8.65
CA LYS A 81 1.36 3.65 -8.92
C LYS A 81 2.77 3.11 -9.18
N THR A 82 3.04 1.94 -8.63
CA THR A 82 4.28 1.20 -8.89
C THR A 82 3.95 -0.30 -8.80
N ASN A 83 4.94 -1.18 -8.94
CA ASN A 83 4.71 -2.59 -8.73
C ASN A 83 5.08 -3.01 -7.30
N LEU A 84 4.45 -4.06 -6.83
CA LEU A 84 4.58 -4.51 -5.44
C LEU A 84 6.00 -4.91 -5.07
N LEU A 85 6.69 -5.64 -5.93
CA LEU A 85 8.05 -6.09 -5.63
C LEU A 85 9.01 -4.91 -5.48
N LEU A 86 8.90 -3.93 -6.36
CA LEU A 86 9.72 -2.72 -6.29
C LEU A 86 9.38 -1.90 -5.04
N ALA A 87 8.09 -1.79 -4.70
CA ALA A 87 7.67 -1.09 -3.49
C ALA A 87 8.25 -1.73 -2.22
N LEU A 88 8.25 -3.05 -2.14
CA LEU A 88 8.83 -3.77 -0.99
C LEU A 88 10.34 -3.60 -0.91
N ASP A 89 11.02 -3.58 -2.06
CA ASP A 89 12.46 -3.37 -2.14
C ASP A 89 12.85 -1.95 -1.70
N LYS A 90 12.00 -0.96 -1.97
CA LYS A 90 12.23 0.46 -1.66
C LYS A 90 11.34 0.96 -0.52
N LEU A 91 10.99 0.08 0.40
CA LEU A 91 10.05 0.40 1.47
C LEU A 91 10.54 1.54 2.38
N ASP A 92 11.86 1.64 2.58
CA ASP A 92 12.43 2.72 3.39
C ASP A 92 12.16 4.10 2.77
N ASP A 93 12.30 4.21 1.45
CA ASP A 93 12.02 5.46 0.74
C ASP A 93 10.53 5.80 0.78
N ILE A 94 9.68 4.79 0.63
CA ILE A 94 8.23 4.97 0.69
C ILE A 94 7.79 5.38 2.09
N SER A 95 8.30 4.72 3.12
CA SER A 95 7.92 5.00 4.51
C SER A 95 8.36 6.40 4.97
N ALA A 96 9.38 6.97 4.32
CA ALA A 96 9.87 8.30 4.64
C ALA A 96 8.96 9.43 4.15
N LEU A 97 7.99 9.14 3.26
CA LEU A 97 7.10 10.16 2.68
C LEU A 97 6.23 10.87 3.71
N SER A 98 5.79 10.16 4.73
CA SER A 98 4.91 10.69 5.76
C SER A 98 4.96 9.80 7.00
N THR A 99 4.38 10.28 8.11
CA THR A 99 4.19 9.46 9.31
C THR A 99 3.20 8.32 9.10
N ARG A 100 2.34 8.45 8.10
CA ARG A 100 1.35 7.42 7.74
C ARG A 100 1.37 7.25 6.23
N VAL A 101 1.73 6.06 5.78
CA VAL A 101 1.76 5.72 4.36
C VAL A 101 0.99 4.42 4.16
N PHE A 102 0.18 4.38 3.10
CA PHE A 102 -0.65 3.21 2.78
C PHE A 102 -0.28 2.67 1.41
N ILE A 103 -0.36 1.35 1.29
CA ILE A 103 -0.20 0.66 0.01
C ILE A 103 -1.50 -0.08 -0.28
N LEU A 104 -2.20 0.34 -1.32
CA LEU A 104 -3.45 -0.28 -1.76
C LEU A 104 -3.15 -1.26 -2.89
N GLY A 105 -3.39 -2.54 -2.63
CA GLY A 105 -3.27 -3.59 -3.62
C GLY A 105 -4.62 -4.17 -3.99
N ILE A 106 -4.62 -5.17 -4.84
CA ILE A 106 -5.84 -5.87 -5.22
C ILE A 106 -6.23 -6.83 -4.09
N GLY A 107 -7.30 -6.49 -3.39
CA GLY A 107 -7.83 -7.33 -2.32
C GLY A 107 -7.17 -7.13 -0.95
N TYR A 108 -6.30 -6.14 -0.80
CA TYR A 108 -5.69 -5.85 0.49
C TYR A 108 -5.30 -4.38 0.61
N LEU A 109 -5.11 -3.94 1.85
CA LEU A 109 -4.57 -2.62 2.18
C LEU A 109 -3.46 -2.81 3.22
N ALA A 110 -2.31 -2.21 2.97
CA ALA A 110 -1.20 -2.21 3.91
C ALA A 110 -0.97 -0.80 4.46
N GLN A 111 -0.52 -0.69 5.71
CA GLN A 111 -0.15 0.60 6.30
C GLN A 111 1.23 0.53 6.93
N ILE A 112 1.93 1.66 6.87
CA ILE A 112 3.25 1.84 7.48
C ILE A 112 3.12 2.97 8.49
N VAL A 113 2.80 2.65 9.74
CA VAL A 113 2.64 3.64 10.82
C VAL A 113 3.54 3.34 12.02
N SER A 114 4.19 2.20 12.01
CA SER A 114 5.08 1.76 13.09
C SER A 114 6.26 1.02 12.48
N ARG A 115 7.38 1.08 13.17
CA ARG A 115 8.58 0.39 12.71
C ARG A 115 8.62 -1.07 13.13
N ASN A 116 7.68 -1.50 13.98
CA ASN A 116 7.74 -2.85 14.52
C ASN A 116 6.32 -3.40 14.78
N PRO A 117 5.74 -4.19 13.88
CA PRO A 117 6.27 -4.50 12.56
C PRO A 117 6.17 -3.30 11.61
N PRO A 118 7.01 -3.23 10.57
CA PRO A 118 7.00 -2.08 9.67
C PRO A 118 5.76 -2.01 8.78
N LEU A 119 5.06 -3.10 8.61
CA LEU A 119 3.95 -3.20 7.65
C LEU A 119 2.80 -3.98 8.27
N ASP A 120 1.64 -3.33 8.42
CA ASP A 120 0.38 -3.97 8.81
C ASP A 120 -0.45 -4.20 7.56
N ILE A 121 -0.92 -5.42 7.34
CA ILE A 121 -1.72 -5.76 6.16
C ILE A 121 -3.08 -6.25 6.60
N VAL A 122 -4.15 -5.73 5.99
CA VAL A 122 -5.52 -6.17 6.24
C VAL A 122 -6.21 -6.52 4.92
N ILE A 123 -7.14 -7.46 5.00
CA ILE A 123 -7.97 -7.87 3.87
C ILE A 123 -9.43 -7.86 4.32
N PRO A 124 -10.40 -7.75 3.39
CA PRO A 124 -11.81 -7.91 3.76
C PRO A 124 -12.07 -9.24 4.44
N ILE A 125 -13.01 -9.28 5.39
CA ILE A 125 -13.23 -10.48 6.21
C ILE A 125 -13.53 -11.74 5.36
N ASN A 126 -14.15 -11.56 4.20
CA ASN A 126 -14.45 -12.64 3.26
C ASN A 126 -13.44 -12.72 2.10
N GLY A 127 -12.37 -11.94 2.19
CA GLY A 127 -11.37 -11.88 1.14
C GLY A 127 -10.40 -13.06 1.17
N ASP A 128 -9.87 -13.38 0.01
CA ASP A 128 -8.81 -14.35 -0.14
C ASP A 128 -7.78 -13.79 -1.12
N ILE A 129 -6.71 -13.26 -0.56
CA ILE A 129 -5.66 -12.60 -1.35
C ILE A 129 -5.00 -13.55 -2.36
N SER A 130 -5.00 -14.85 -2.09
CA SER A 130 -4.38 -15.82 -2.99
C SER A 130 -5.05 -15.87 -4.37
N LYS A 131 -6.29 -15.39 -4.48
CA LYS A 131 -6.99 -15.32 -5.76
C LYS A 131 -6.45 -14.23 -6.68
N PHE A 132 -5.74 -13.25 -6.12
CA PHE A 132 -5.26 -12.08 -6.84
C PHE A 132 -3.74 -12.09 -7.06
N LEU A 133 -3.06 -13.04 -6.46
CA LEU A 133 -1.59 -13.17 -6.55
C LEU A 133 -1.13 -14.33 -7.45
#